data_dd7bae1816a974edc24d24d0b27b3ff4
#
_entry.id   dd7bae1816a974edc24d24d0b27b3ff4
#
_cell.length_a   1.000
_cell.length_b   1.000
_cell.length_c   1.000
_cell.angle_alpha   90.00
_cell.angle_beta   90.00
_cell.angle_gamma   90.00
#
_symmetry.space_group_name_H-M   'P 1'
#
loop_
_entity.id
_entity.type
_entity.pdbx_description
1 polymer ?
#
loop_
_entity_poly.entity_id
_entity_poly.type
_entity_poly.pdbx_seq_one_letter_code
_entity_poly.pdbx_strand_id
1 'polypeptide(L)'
;RAFGTGVVNAETGQIIGDSLALVMPIVGILLLGFLIIAYRDPIDLFLGLVALLMTIIWTFGFLGFSGIPFTQQQISTPVLLLAVGVDFGIHIINRYREETVAGRDAVPAMRVATRQLIIAFIIVTATAVFGFGANALSDLPPIRNLGIISAVGIVFTFLIFGIFLPAAKVEIDRLRERIGVPEFGSSPIASEDSSLGQLLSLFATAGSRAPVVLVIVLLVFGGGIGIYGTGVDTSFSQEDFLPPEEEPGYIQYAPEPLAPGEYTVSSTLNIFETQFETSQDDSVTIYIQGPMERDYALEALVRPNANPPATFTLGDENEVRAESIVTVIREQAERDSEFAALVARNDLNDNGVPDDNLGRVYDALLASSSGDRAEQYLTDDRRSTRVVYSVDSSAPQAEVAADSREFADEFRYEATST
;
A
#
# COMPACT_ATOMS: atom_id res chain seq x y z
N ARG A 1 3.96 -13.65 -24.41
CA ARG A 1 4.06 -13.33 -22.99
C ARG A 1 2.87 -13.95 -22.28
N ALA A 2 3.03 -14.40 -21.03
CA ALA A 2 1.94 -14.95 -20.23
C ALA A 2 1.44 -13.83 -19.29
N PHE A 3 0.12 -13.69 -19.18
CA PHE A 3 -0.55 -12.76 -18.27
C PHE A 3 -1.63 -13.50 -17.49
N GLY A 4 -1.83 -13.14 -16.24
CA GLY A 4 -2.86 -13.69 -15.38
C GLY A 4 -2.54 -13.46 -13.90
N THR A 5 -3.51 -13.63 -13.03
CA THR A 5 -3.41 -13.34 -11.58
C THR A 5 -2.19 -14.01 -10.92
N GLY A 6 -1.82 -15.21 -11.34
CA GLY A 6 -0.65 -15.91 -10.82
C GLY A 6 0.67 -15.23 -11.19
N VAL A 7 0.77 -14.70 -12.42
CA VAL A 7 1.96 -13.96 -12.90
C VAL A 7 2.07 -12.63 -12.17
N VAL A 8 0.96 -11.89 -12.07
CA VAL A 8 0.91 -10.61 -11.33
C VAL A 8 1.32 -10.79 -9.88
N ASN A 9 0.80 -11.80 -9.18
CA ASN A 9 1.17 -12.07 -7.79
C ASN A 9 2.64 -12.47 -7.64
N ALA A 10 3.19 -13.26 -8.56
CA ALA A 10 4.58 -13.66 -8.54
C ALA A 10 5.52 -12.47 -8.78
N GLU A 11 5.24 -11.63 -9.79
CA GLU A 11 6.02 -10.42 -10.06
C GLU A 11 5.89 -9.39 -8.94
N THR A 12 4.71 -9.20 -8.34
CA THR A 12 4.54 -8.33 -7.16
C THR A 12 5.42 -8.80 -6.00
N GLY A 13 5.48 -10.11 -5.75
CA GLY A 13 6.39 -10.68 -4.75
C GLY A 13 7.87 -10.41 -5.05
N GLN A 14 8.25 -10.50 -6.32
CA GLN A 14 9.60 -10.19 -6.78
C GLN A 14 9.91 -8.70 -6.63
N ILE A 15 9.00 -7.80 -7.02
CA ILE A 15 9.13 -6.35 -6.85
C ILE A 15 9.39 -5.98 -5.38
N ILE A 16 8.65 -6.58 -4.45
CA ILE A 16 8.87 -6.37 -3.02
C ILE A 16 10.26 -6.83 -2.61
N GLY A 17 10.68 -8.00 -3.06
CA GLY A 17 12.02 -8.56 -2.79
C GLY A 17 13.14 -7.68 -3.31
N ASP A 18 13.06 -7.27 -4.57
CA ASP A 18 14.06 -6.43 -5.24
C ASP A 18 14.10 -5.02 -4.64
N SER A 19 12.94 -4.44 -4.30
CA SER A 19 12.86 -3.15 -3.60
C SER A 19 13.55 -3.21 -2.24
N LEU A 20 13.34 -4.26 -1.46
CA LEU A 20 14.04 -4.46 -0.19
C LEU A 20 15.53 -4.68 -0.39
N ALA A 21 15.92 -5.49 -1.38
CA ALA A 21 17.32 -5.77 -1.71
C ALA A 21 18.09 -4.50 -2.14
N LEU A 22 17.41 -3.53 -2.78
CA LEU A 22 17.98 -2.25 -3.15
C LEU A 22 17.98 -1.24 -1.99
N VAL A 23 16.82 -1.03 -1.37
CA VAL A 23 16.61 0.03 -0.38
C VAL A 23 17.36 -0.27 0.92
N MET A 24 17.30 -1.51 1.42
CA MET A 24 17.88 -1.84 2.73
C MET A 24 19.41 -1.69 2.79
N PRO A 25 20.21 -2.11 1.80
CA PRO A 25 21.65 -1.85 1.79
C PRO A 25 21.99 -0.35 1.70
N ILE A 26 21.28 0.41 0.86
CA ILE A 26 21.51 1.85 0.71
C ILE A 26 21.22 2.55 2.04
N VAL A 27 20.07 2.29 2.64
CA VAL A 27 19.71 2.84 3.96
C VAL A 27 20.72 2.40 5.01
N GLY A 28 21.12 1.12 5.00
CA GLY A 28 22.12 0.57 5.92
C GLY A 28 23.47 1.29 5.82
N ILE A 29 23.97 1.53 4.60
CA ILE A 29 25.24 2.25 4.36
C ILE A 29 25.13 3.70 4.81
N LEU A 30 24.05 4.40 4.48
CA LEU A 30 23.83 5.79 4.88
C LEU A 30 23.71 5.91 6.40
N LEU A 31 22.94 5.03 7.05
CA LEU A 31 22.81 5.00 8.50
C LEU A 31 24.13 4.64 9.19
N LEU A 32 24.86 3.67 8.67
CA LEU A 32 26.17 3.30 9.20
C LEU A 32 27.14 4.47 9.12
N GLY A 33 27.22 5.15 7.97
CA GLY A 33 28.05 6.33 7.79
C GLY A 33 27.66 7.46 8.77
N PHE A 34 26.35 7.70 8.91
CA PHE A 34 25.85 8.67 9.86
C PHE A 34 26.14 8.31 11.33
N LEU A 35 25.96 7.04 11.70
CA LEU A 35 26.25 6.54 13.04
C LEU A 35 27.73 6.58 13.37
N ILE A 36 28.63 6.32 12.41
CA ILE A 36 30.09 6.46 12.60
C ILE A 36 30.43 7.93 12.97
N ILE A 37 29.83 8.87 12.24
CA ILE A 37 30.03 10.31 12.52
C ILE A 37 29.42 10.72 13.86
N ALA A 38 28.26 10.15 14.22
CA ALA A 38 27.55 10.49 15.44
C ALA A 38 28.15 9.84 16.68
N TYR A 39 28.44 8.54 16.63
CA TYR A 39 28.93 7.84 17.81
C TYR A 39 30.44 7.98 18.01
N ARG A 40 31.22 7.99 16.94
CA ARG A 40 32.70 8.17 17.00
C ARG A 40 33.42 7.18 17.92
N ASP A 41 32.71 6.17 18.41
CA ASP A 41 33.21 5.07 19.24
C ASP A 41 32.69 3.75 18.65
N PRO A 42 33.57 2.79 18.35
CA PRO A 42 33.15 1.53 17.71
C PRO A 42 32.27 0.65 18.58
N ILE A 43 32.38 0.78 19.90
CA ILE A 43 31.55 0.01 20.85
C ILE A 43 30.13 0.62 20.91
N ASP A 44 30.03 1.96 20.96
CA ASP A 44 28.75 2.64 20.91
C ASP A 44 28.05 2.42 19.56
N LEU A 45 28.83 2.39 18.48
CA LEU A 45 28.34 2.04 17.15
C LEU A 45 27.76 0.61 17.13
N PHE A 46 28.52 -0.36 17.64
CA PHE A 46 28.06 -1.74 17.70
C PHE A 46 26.80 -1.87 18.55
N LEU A 47 26.75 -1.22 19.71
CA LEU A 47 25.59 -1.24 20.60
C LEU A 47 24.36 -0.60 19.94
N GLY A 48 24.54 0.50 19.23
CA GLY A 48 23.49 1.15 18.42
C GLY A 48 22.95 0.24 17.32
N LEU A 49 23.85 -0.45 16.59
CA LEU A 49 23.47 -1.43 15.56
C LEU A 49 22.69 -2.62 16.14
N VAL A 50 23.11 -3.13 17.29
CA VAL A 50 22.37 -4.19 18.00
C VAL A 50 20.96 -3.71 18.37
N ALA A 51 20.83 -2.50 18.91
CA ALA A 51 19.53 -1.92 19.24
C ALA A 51 18.62 -1.76 17.99
N LEU A 52 19.17 -1.28 16.88
CA LEU A 52 18.46 -1.19 15.60
C LEU A 52 18.00 -2.56 15.12
N LEU A 53 18.88 -3.55 15.13
CA LEU A 53 18.55 -4.92 14.73
C LEU A 53 17.45 -5.51 15.64
N MET A 54 17.52 -5.30 16.94
CA MET A 54 16.45 -5.71 17.87
C MET A 54 15.10 -5.08 17.50
N THR A 55 15.08 -3.79 17.17
CA THR A 55 13.85 -3.08 16.74
C THR A 55 13.23 -3.76 15.53
N ILE A 56 14.03 -4.06 14.52
CA ILE A 56 13.57 -4.75 13.31
C ILE A 56 13.06 -6.16 13.64
N ILE A 57 13.84 -6.95 14.40
CA ILE A 57 13.45 -8.32 14.78
C ILE A 57 12.14 -8.33 15.55
N TRP A 58 11.95 -7.42 16.52
CA TRP A 58 10.73 -7.36 17.31
C TRP A 58 9.52 -6.95 16.48
N THR A 59 9.71 -6.00 15.55
CA THR A 59 8.63 -5.53 14.65
C THR A 59 8.22 -6.63 13.67
N PHE A 60 9.18 -7.31 13.03
CA PHE A 60 8.86 -8.43 12.14
C PHE A 60 8.34 -9.66 12.91
N GLY A 61 8.81 -9.88 14.15
CA GLY A 61 8.25 -10.88 15.05
C GLY A 61 6.77 -10.63 15.36
N PHE A 62 6.42 -9.37 15.64
CA PHE A 62 5.03 -8.97 15.85
C PHE A 62 4.19 -9.16 14.56
N LEU A 63 4.73 -8.79 13.41
CA LEU A 63 4.07 -8.98 12.11
C LEU A 63 3.75 -10.46 11.87
N GLY A 64 4.73 -11.36 12.09
CA GLY A 64 4.51 -12.79 11.97
C GLY A 64 3.50 -13.35 12.99
N PHE A 65 3.55 -12.85 14.23
CA PHE A 65 2.61 -13.26 15.29
C PHE A 65 1.17 -12.79 15.01
N SER A 66 1.00 -11.58 14.47
CA SER A 66 -0.31 -11.00 14.18
C SER A 66 -0.96 -11.55 12.91
N GLY A 67 -0.21 -12.31 12.08
CA GLY A 67 -0.70 -12.80 10.79
C GLY A 67 -0.93 -11.72 9.74
N ILE A 68 -0.41 -10.51 9.96
CA ILE A 68 -0.52 -9.41 9.01
C ILE A 68 0.45 -9.67 7.85
N PRO A 69 0.00 -9.73 6.59
CA PRO A 69 0.88 -9.96 5.45
C PRO A 69 1.81 -8.77 5.23
N PHE A 70 3.06 -9.04 4.88
CA PHE A 70 3.99 -8.00 4.46
C PHE A 70 3.70 -7.61 3.01
N THR A 71 3.39 -6.34 2.78
CA THR A 71 3.04 -5.78 1.48
C THR A 71 4.00 -4.66 1.08
N GLN A 72 3.94 -4.22 -0.18
CA GLN A 72 4.79 -3.16 -0.71
C GLN A 72 4.77 -1.87 0.15
N GLN A 73 3.61 -1.48 0.67
CA GLN A 73 3.49 -0.27 1.50
C GLN A 73 4.31 -0.36 2.79
N GLN A 74 4.55 -1.56 3.29
CA GLN A 74 5.28 -1.77 4.55
C GLN A 74 6.81 -1.75 4.38
N ILE A 75 7.33 -1.67 3.15
CA ILE A 75 8.76 -1.50 2.87
C ILE A 75 9.32 -0.25 3.57
N SER A 76 8.50 0.80 3.70
CA SER A 76 8.88 2.04 4.39
C SER A 76 9.00 1.90 5.91
N THR A 77 8.33 0.91 6.53
CA THR A 77 8.32 0.76 8.00
C THR A 77 9.71 0.49 8.59
N PRO A 78 10.51 -0.47 8.11
CA PRO A 78 11.87 -0.65 8.60
C PRO A 78 12.71 0.63 8.52
N VAL A 79 12.64 1.35 7.40
CA VAL A 79 13.41 2.59 7.19
C VAL A 79 13.00 3.65 8.22
N LEU A 80 11.70 3.83 8.45
CA LEU A 80 11.18 4.74 9.46
C LEU A 80 11.67 4.38 10.87
N LEU A 81 11.59 3.10 11.25
CA LEU A 81 12.00 2.64 12.58
C LEU A 81 13.49 2.80 12.81
N LEU A 82 14.30 2.52 11.78
CA LEU A 82 15.75 2.75 11.84
C LEU A 82 16.05 4.24 12.04
N ALA A 83 15.38 5.14 11.32
CA ALA A 83 15.57 6.58 11.46
C ALA A 83 15.21 7.09 12.87
N VAL A 84 14.04 6.68 13.39
CA VAL A 84 13.61 7.05 14.76
C VAL A 84 14.54 6.45 15.82
N GLY A 85 14.99 5.20 15.62
CA GLY A 85 15.91 4.54 16.54
C GLY A 85 17.28 5.24 16.60
N VAL A 86 17.81 5.61 15.44
CA VAL A 86 19.06 6.40 15.35
C VAL A 86 18.92 7.72 16.07
N ASP A 87 17.82 8.44 15.88
CA ASP A 87 17.58 9.73 16.54
C ASP A 87 17.57 9.56 18.08
N PHE A 88 16.80 8.64 18.60
CA PHE A 88 16.78 8.34 20.05
C PHE A 88 18.17 7.94 20.57
N GLY A 89 18.87 7.07 19.82
CA GLY A 89 20.20 6.62 20.18
C GLY A 89 21.22 7.72 20.27
N ILE A 90 21.26 8.62 19.29
CA ILE A 90 22.18 9.76 19.26
C ILE A 90 21.89 10.70 20.43
N HIS A 91 20.63 11.02 20.67
CA HIS A 91 20.26 11.92 21.76
C HIS A 91 20.66 11.36 23.12
N ILE A 92 20.38 10.08 23.40
CA ILE A 92 20.70 9.50 24.71
C ILE A 92 22.21 9.35 24.92
N ILE A 93 22.97 8.90 23.91
CA ILE A 93 24.42 8.73 24.00
C ILE A 93 25.12 10.10 24.11
N ASN A 94 24.69 11.08 23.29
CA ASN A 94 25.30 12.41 23.36
C ASN A 94 25.03 13.09 24.71
N ARG A 95 23.80 13.00 25.23
CA ARG A 95 23.48 13.56 26.55
C ARG A 95 24.24 12.86 27.67
N TYR A 96 24.39 11.54 27.59
CA TYR A 96 25.22 10.79 28.52
C TYR A 96 26.68 11.27 28.52
N ARG A 97 27.28 11.52 27.34
CA ARG A 97 28.64 12.04 27.21
C ARG A 97 28.78 13.45 27.79
N GLU A 98 27.81 14.33 27.61
CA GLU A 98 27.79 15.63 28.24
C GLU A 98 27.92 15.55 29.77
N GLU A 99 27.18 14.60 30.36
CA GLU A 99 27.18 14.39 31.81
C GLU A 99 28.47 13.73 32.32
N THR A 100 29.09 12.84 31.52
CA THR A 100 30.40 12.25 31.87
C THR A 100 31.54 13.27 31.75
N VAL A 101 31.52 14.10 30.73
CA VAL A 101 32.49 15.24 30.59
C VAL A 101 32.33 16.24 31.74
N ALA A 102 31.11 16.41 32.28
CA ALA A 102 30.86 17.24 33.46
C ALA A 102 31.35 16.56 34.79
N GLY A 103 32.02 15.41 34.71
CA GLY A 103 32.66 14.73 35.83
C GLY A 103 31.77 13.77 36.63
N ARG A 104 30.64 13.35 36.04
CA ARG A 104 29.76 12.32 36.66
C ARG A 104 30.20 10.91 36.28
N ASP A 105 30.14 10.01 37.23
CA ASP A 105 30.31 8.56 36.98
C ASP A 105 29.20 8.04 36.03
N ALA A 106 29.43 6.88 35.40
CA ALA A 106 28.56 6.32 34.36
C ALA A 106 27.09 6.18 34.80
N VAL A 107 26.79 5.66 35.99
CA VAL A 107 25.39 5.46 36.45
C VAL A 107 24.68 6.78 36.75
N PRO A 108 25.23 7.74 37.51
CA PRO A 108 24.65 9.05 37.69
C PRO A 108 24.49 9.83 36.38
N ALA A 109 25.47 9.79 35.48
CA ALA A 109 25.41 10.44 34.18
C ALA A 109 24.23 9.93 33.33
N MET A 110 24.10 8.60 33.18
CA MET A 110 23.00 8.00 32.44
C MET A 110 21.64 8.27 33.08
N ARG A 111 21.57 8.27 34.42
CA ARG A 111 20.32 8.59 35.15
C ARG A 111 19.86 10.03 34.86
N VAL A 112 20.77 11.00 34.78
CA VAL A 112 20.45 12.38 34.45
C VAL A 112 20.04 12.47 32.99
N ALA A 113 20.80 11.88 32.08
CA ALA A 113 20.50 11.89 30.64
C ALA A 113 19.10 11.29 30.37
N THR A 114 18.82 10.10 30.91
CA THR A 114 17.51 9.45 30.73
C THR A 114 16.39 10.29 31.32
N ARG A 115 16.54 10.85 32.52
CA ARG A 115 15.49 11.69 33.14
C ARG A 115 15.15 12.91 32.31
N GLN A 116 16.09 13.51 31.63
CA GLN A 116 15.90 14.71 30.82
C GLN A 116 15.25 14.38 29.46
N LEU A 117 15.57 13.23 28.88
CA LEU A 117 15.11 12.85 27.54
C LEU A 117 13.84 12.01 27.53
N ILE A 118 13.54 11.28 28.63
CA ILE A 118 12.44 10.32 28.65
C ILE A 118 11.08 10.97 28.36
N ILE A 119 10.85 12.18 28.84
CA ILE A 119 9.59 12.91 28.59
C ILE A 119 9.49 13.26 27.11
N ALA A 120 10.57 13.74 26.50
CA ALA A 120 10.60 14.03 25.07
C ALA A 120 10.37 12.75 24.24
N PHE A 121 11.04 11.66 24.60
CA PHE A 121 10.86 10.37 23.93
C PHE A 121 9.42 9.83 24.04
N ILE A 122 8.80 9.96 25.21
CA ILE A 122 7.39 9.57 25.39
C ILE A 122 6.48 10.42 24.50
N ILE A 123 6.70 11.74 24.46
CA ILE A 123 5.88 12.65 23.64
C ILE A 123 6.03 12.30 22.15
N VAL A 124 7.26 12.15 21.65
CA VAL A 124 7.54 11.80 20.26
C VAL A 124 6.94 10.43 19.92
N THR A 125 7.13 9.44 20.81
CA THR A 125 6.54 8.11 20.64
C THR A 125 5.01 8.19 20.59
N ALA A 126 4.39 8.88 21.56
CA ALA A 126 2.93 8.99 21.62
C ALA A 126 2.35 9.69 20.38
N THR A 127 2.95 10.81 19.97
CA THR A 127 2.51 11.53 18.76
C THR A 127 2.65 10.69 17.51
N ALA A 128 3.74 9.95 17.35
CA ALA A 128 3.95 9.05 16.23
C ALA A 128 2.99 7.84 16.27
N VAL A 129 2.79 7.23 17.46
CA VAL A 129 1.82 6.14 17.64
C VAL A 129 0.40 6.60 17.33
N PHE A 130 0.00 7.79 17.76
CA PHE A 130 -1.32 8.33 17.40
C PHE A 130 -1.42 8.66 15.90
N GLY A 131 -0.38 9.25 15.32
CA GLY A 131 -0.34 9.59 13.90
C GLY A 131 -0.45 8.34 13.00
N PHE A 132 0.42 7.35 13.20
CA PHE A 132 0.35 6.10 12.44
C PHE A 132 -0.84 5.23 12.86
N GLY A 133 -1.17 5.20 14.15
CA GLY A 133 -2.30 4.44 14.69
C GLY A 133 -3.66 4.93 14.17
N ALA A 134 -3.81 6.19 13.80
CA ALA A 134 -5.01 6.69 13.15
C ALA A 134 -5.32 5.96 11.84
N ASN A 135 -4.28 5.52 11.12
CA ASN A 135 -4.46 4.71 9.91
C ASN A 135 -5.10 3.33 10.19
N ALA A 136 -5.08 2.86 11.44
CA ALA A 136 -5.77 1.62 11.83
C ALA A 136 -7.30 1.70 11.64
N LEU A 137 -7.85 2.90 11.52
CA LEU A 137 -9.26 3.16 11.24
C LEU A 137 -9.58 3.18 9.73
N SER A 138 -8.58 3.02 8.86
CA SER A 138 -8.78 3.00 7.40
C SER A 138 -9.52 1.74 6.96
N ASP A 139 -10.45 1.91 6.04
CA ASP A 139 -11.14 0.79 5.36
C ASP A 139 -10.20 0.04 4.41
N LEU A 140 -9.12 0.68 3.96
CA LEU A 140 -8.11 0.08 3.08
C LEU A 140 -7.12 -0.78 3.88
N PRO A 141 -7.12 -2.13 3.72
CA PRO A 141 -6.27 -3.03 4.50
C PRO A 141 -4.77 -2.69 4.43
N PRO A 142 -4.17 -2.29 3.28
CA PRO A 142 -2.76 -1.93 3.23
C PRO A 142 -2.41 -0.74 4.12
N ILE A 143 -3.23 0.31 4.12
CA ILE A 143 -3.04 1.52 4.94
C ILE A 143 -3.23 1.19 6.41
N ARG A 144 -4.28 0.43 6.75
CA ARG A 144 -4.55 -0.02 8.12
C ARG A 144 -3.39 -0.83 8.68
N ASN A 145 -2.89 -1.79 7.92
CA ASN A 145 -1.79 -2.65 8.33
C ASN A 145 -0.48 -1.87 8.52
N LEU A 146 -0.15 -0.95 7.60
CA LEU A 146 0.98 -0.04 7.72
C LEU A 146 0.91 0.77 9.02
N GLY A 147 -0.27 1.32 9.33
CA GLY A 147 -0.50 2.09 10.54
C GLY A 147 -0.25 1.30 11.83
N ILE A 148 -0.80 0.09 11.91
CA ILE A 148 -0.65 -0.80 13.07
C ILE A 148 0.81 -1.19 13.27
N ILE A 149 1.49 -1.65 12.21
CA ILE A 149 2.87 -2.13 12.31
C ILE A 149 3.82 -0.98 12.66
N SER A 150 3.64 0.19 12.03
CA SER A 150 4.48 1.36 12.32
C SER A 150 4.27 1.84 13.76
N ALA A 151 3.03 1.92 14.24
CA ALA A 151 2.74 2.32 15.61
C ALA A 151 3.37 1.36 16.64
N VAL A 152 3.22 0.05 16.46
CA VAL A 152 3.83 -0.95 17.34
C VAL A 152 5.35 -0.94 17.25
N GLY A 153 5.92 -0.81 16.05
CA GLY A 153 7.36 -0.71 15.84
C GLY A 153 7.97 0.50 16.55
N ILE A 154 7.29 1.65 16.54
CA ILE A 154 7.74 2.84 17.27
C ILE A 154 7.71 2.62 18.80
N VAL A 155 6.72 1.89 19.32
CA VAL A 155 6.72 1.48 20.74
C VAL A 155 7.93 0.60 21.05
N PHE A 156 8.25 -0.38 20.19
CA PHE A 156 9.44 -1.20 20.37
C PHE A 156 10.73 -0.37 20.29
N THR A 157 10.80 0.57 19.36
CA THR A 157 11.92 1.51 19.25
C THR A 157 12.10 2.28 20.56
N PHE A 158 11.04 2.81 21.13
CA PHE A 158 11.08 3.50 22.43
C PHE A 158 11.58 2.58 23.56
N LEU A 159 11.08 1.35 23.66
CA LEU A 159 11.51 0.42 24.70
C LEU A 159 12.99 0.06 24.55
N ILE A 160 13.44 -0.17 23.33
CA ILE A 160 14.83 -0.56 23.07
C ILE A 160 15.78 0.62 23.30
N PHE A 161 15.48 1.78 22.72
CA PHE A 161 16.37 2.95 22.82
C PHE A 161 16.19 3.76 24.11
N GLY A 162 15.02 3.73 24.71
CA GLY A 162 14.75 4.41 25.98
C GLY A 162 15.10 3.61 27.24
N ILE A 163 15.15 2.27 27.14
CA ILE A 163 15.40 1.40 28.31
C ILE A 163 16.61 0.49 28.09
N PHE A 164 16.61 -0.33 27.01
CA PHE A 164 17.68 -1.31 26.79
C PHE A 164 19.02 -0.63 26.49
N LEU A 165 19.06 0.32 25.54
CA LEU A 165 20.29 0.97 25.13
C LEU A 165 20.98 1.71 26.28
N PRO A 166 20.30 2.53 27.11
CA PRO A 166 20.88 3.17 28.28
C PRO A 166 21.48 2.18 29.29
N ALA A 167 20.73 1.10 29.58
CA ALA A 167 21.19 0.08 30.52
C ALA A 167 22.43 -0.67 30.01
N ALA A 168 22.39 -1.08 28.73
CA ALA A 168 23.49 -1.78 28.09
C ALA A 168 24.75 -0.89 27.98
N LYS A 169 24.60 0.40 27.66
CA LYS A 169 25.72 1.38 27.61
C LYS A 169 26.44 1.45 28.96
N VAL A 170 25.70 1.62 30.03
CA VAL A 170 26.29 1.70 31.38
C VAL A 170 27.07 0.42 31.74
N GLU A 171 26.51 -0.74 31.45
CA GLU A 171 27.20 -2.01 31.75
C GLU A 171 28.44 -2.23 30.89
N ILE A 172 28.38 -1.85 29.62
CA ILE A 172 29.52 -1.94 28.71
C ILE A 172 30.62 -0.99 29.13
N ASP A 173 30.32 0.26 29.53
CA ASP A 173 31.33 1.20 29.98
C ASP A 173 32.01 0.74 31.29
N ARG A 174 31.26 0.18 32.24
CA ARG A 174 31.82 -0.45 33.44
C ARG A 174 32.74 -1.63 33.10
N LEU A 175 32.38 -2.44 32.11
CA LEU A 175 33.21 -3.52 31.63
C LEU A 175 34.51 -2.97 31.00
N ARG A 176 34.38 -1.94 30.19
CA ARG A 176 35.55 -1.25 29.56
C ARG A 176 36.53 -0.74 30.60
N GLU A 177 36.03 -0.07 31.63
CA GLU A 177 36.87 0.41 32.77
C GLU A 177 37.64 -0.74 33.45
N ARG A 178 36.95 -1.88 33.64
CA ARG A 178 37.56 -3.07 34.27
C ARG A 178 38.65 -3.73 33.43
N ILE A 179 38.49 -3.74 32.11
CA ILE A 179 39.42 -4.39 31.16
C ILE A 179 40.45 -3.41 30.57
N GLY A 180 40.35 -2.10 30.91
CA GLY A 180 41.27 -1.07 30.45
C GLY A 180 41.12 -0.69 28.96
N VAL A 181 39.94 -0.86 28.37
CA VAL A 181 39.68 -0.43 26.95
C VAL A 181 39.37 1.05 26.94
N PRO A 182 40.11 1.87 26.18
CA PRO A 182 39.89 3.32 26.14
C PRO A 182 38.55 3.69 25.46
N GLU A 183 37.96 4.80 25.89
CA GLU A 183 36.83 5.41 25.22
C GLU A 183 37.32 6.32 24.08
N PHE A 184 36.65 6.19 22.92
CA PHE A 184 36.89 7.05 21.76
C PHE A 184 35.73 8.05 21.62
N GLY A 185 36.05 9.27 21.15
CA GLY A 185 35.04 10.28 20.83
C GLY A 185 34.16 10.70 22.02
N SER A 186 34.73 10.80 23.22
CA SER A 186 34.03 11.17 24.47
C SER A 186 33.43 12.59 24.46
N SER A 187 33.89 13.48 23.56
CA SER A 187 33.35 14.87 23.45
C SER A 187 31.97 14.88 22.77
N PRO A 188 31.02 15.72 23.23
CA PRO A 188 29.71 15.87 22.58
C PRO A 188 29.82 16.31 21.13
N ILE A 189 28.85 15.95 20.29
CA ILE A 189 28.85 16.20 18.84
C ILE A 189 28.80 17.72 18.55
N ALA A 190 28.02 18.48 19.32
CA ALA A 190 27.77 19.88 19.17
C ALA A 190 28.67 20.75 20.07
N SER A 191 29.87 20.25 20.46
CA SER A 191 30.83 21.09 21.17
C SER A 191 31.24 22.30 20.30
N GLU A 192 31.51 23.47 20.94
CA GLU A 192 31.83 24.72 20.25
C GLU A 192 33.02 24.57 19.29
N ASP A 193 33.94 23.67 19.58
CA ASP A 193 35.14 23.39 18.76
C ASP A 193 34.87 22.44 17.58
N SER A 194 33.65 21.87 17.45
CA SER A 194 33.33 20.96 16.34
C SER A 194 32.91 21.73 15.09
N SER A 195 33.28 21.21 13.90
CA SER A 195 32.86 21.78 12.61
C SER A 195 31.34 21.87 12.47
N LEU A 196 30.64 20.91 13.04
CA LEU A 196 29.18 20.86 13.06
C LEU A 196 28.59 21.92 14.02
N GLY A 197 29.20 22.12 15.20
CA GLY A 197 28.82 23.17 16.13
C GLY A 197 28.98 24.57 15.53
N GLN A 198 30.07 24.80 14.76
CA GLN A 198 30.28 26.05 14.04
C GLN A 198 29.20 26.27 12.96
N LEU A 199 28.85 25.26 12.19
CA LEU A 199 27.77 25.35 11.18
C LEU A 199 26.41 25.65 11.82
N LEU A 200 26.06 24.92 12.90
CA LEU A 200 24.83 25.16 13.63
C LEU A 200 24.75 26.55 14.26
N SER A 201 25.90 27.10 14.72
CA SER A 201 25.96 28.46 15.27
C SER A 201 25.62 29.53 14.25
N LEU A 202 25.89 29.30 12.95
CA LEU A 202 25.49 30.23 11.87
C LEU A 202 23.95 30.28 11.75
N PHE A 203 23.27 29.15 11.77
CA PHE A 203 21.80 29.10 11.73
C PHE A 203 21.18 29.72 13.00
N ALA A 204 21.72 29.41 14.17
CA ALA A 204 21.29 30.01 15.43
C ALA A 204 21.49 31.55 15.42
N THR A 205 22.61 32.04 14.88
CA THR A 205 22.90 33.47 14.75
C THR A 205 21.96 34.12 13.74
N ALA A 206 21.68 33.49 12.60
CA ALA A 206 20.71 34.00 11.63
C ALA A 206 19.30 34.08 12.22
N GLY A 207 18.88 33.05 12.93
CA GLY A 207 17.58 32.99 13.62
C GLY A 207 17.45 34.05 14.72
N SER A 208 18.52 34.35 15.47
CA SER A 208 18.50 35.33 16.54
C SER A 208 18.60 36.80 16.04
N ARG A 209 19.29 37.01 14.91
CA ARG A 209 19.49 38.36 14.36
C ARG A 209 18.33 38.86 13.50
N ALA A 210 17.62 37.98 12.82
CA ALA A 210 16.53 38.33 11.91
C ALA A 210 15.35 37.36 11.98
N PRO A 211 14.75 37.13 13.17
CA PRO A 211 13.71 36.12 13.34
C PRO A 211 12.49 36.38 12.47
N VAL A 212 12.07 37.64 12.34
CA VAL A 212 10.91 38.04 11.55
C VAL A 212 11.14 37.78 10.05
N VAL A 213 12.32 38.07 9.53
CA VAL A 213 12.68 37.84 8.13
C VAL A 213 12.67 36.33 7.85
N LEU A 214 13.23 35.49 8.73
CA LEU A 214 13.26 34.06 8.59
C LEU A 214 11.83 33.47 8.55
N VAL A 215 10.96 33.93 9.46
CA VAL A 215 9.53 33.49 9.48
C VAL A 215 8.82 33.89 8.19
N ILE A 216 9.02 35.14 7.71
CA ILE A 216 8.39 35.59 6.45
C ILE A 216 8.87 34.75 5.27
N VAL A 217 10.19 34.49 5.16
CA VAL A 217 10.76 33.66 4.10
C VAL A 217 10.15 32.23 4.13
N LEU A 218 10.09 31.63 5.31
CA LEU A 218 9.48 30.29 5.45
C LEU A 218 7.98 30.26 5.11
N LEU A 219 7.24 31.31 5.50
CA LEU A 219 5.80 31.41 5.18
C LEU A 219 5.57 31.64 3.68
N VAL A 220 6.37 32.49 3.03
CA VAL A 220 6.26 32.74 1.59
C VAL A 220 6.66 31.49 0.81
N PHE A 221 7.74 30.82 1.20
CA PHE A 221 8.19 29.59 0.57
C PHE A 221 7.18 28.46 0.76
N GLY A 222 6.73 28.24 2.01
CA GLY A 222 5.72 27.23 2.32
C GLY A 222 4.37 27.53 1.67
N GLY A 223 3.94 28.79 1.64
CA GLY A 223 2.72 29.21 0.96
C GLY A 223 2.80 29.02 -0.56
N GLY A 224 3.94 29.34 -1.17
CA GLY A 224 4.16 29.13 -2.60
C GLY A 224 4.11 27.65 -3.00
N ILE A 225 4.78 26.79 -2.22
CA ILE A 225 4.70 25.32 -2.43
C ILE A 225 3.29 24.80 -2.17
N GLY A 226 2.61 25.31 -1.12
CA GLY A 226 1.23 24.92 -0.81
C GLY A 226 0.24 25.19 -1.95
N ILE A 227 0.36 26.36 -2.62
CA ILE A 227 -0.46 26.69 -3.78
C ILE A 227 -0.17 25.73 -4.94
N TYR A 228 1.11 25.39 -5.17
CA TYR A 228 1.48 24.44 -6.22
C TYR A 228 0.93 23.04 -5.93
N GLY A 229 0.88 22.67 -4.64
CA GLY A 229 0.35 21.37 -4.18
C GLY A 229 -1.17 21.21 -4.38
N THR A 230 -1.93 22.28 -4.57
CA THR A 230 -3.38 22.16 -4.83
C THR A 230 -3.72 21.59 -6.22
N GLY A 231 -2.73 21.51 -7.13
CA GLY A 231 -2.87 20.90 -8.44
C GLY A 231 -2.46 19.41 -8.50
N VAL A 232 -2.14 18.81 -7.35
CA VAL A 232 -1.81 17.37 -7.31
C VAL A 232 -3.09 16.55 -7.47
N ASP A 233 -3.10 15.71 -8.48
CA ASP A 233 -4.20 14.79 -8.72
C ASP A 233 -4.27 13.77 -7.58
N THR A 234 -5.46 13.57 -7.02
CA THR A 234 -5.71 12.66 -5.90
C THR A 234 -6.40 11.37 -6.35
N SER A 235 -6.42 11.12 -7.67
CA SER A 235 -6.90 9.85 -8.19
C SER A 235 -5.96 8.73 -7.73
N PHE A 236 -6.54 7.63 -7.28
CA PHE A 236 -5.83 6.45 -6.85
C PHE A 236 -6.20 5.32 -7.80
N SER A 237 -5.25 4.85 -8.58
CA SER A 237 -5.41 3.68 -9.43
C SER A 237 -4.58 2.50 -8.92
N GLN A 238 -5.00 1.29 -9.21
CA GLN A 238 -4.23 0.09 -8.87
C GLN A 238 -2.93 0.01 -9.68
N GLU A 239 -2.89 0.68 -10.82
CA GLU A 239 -1.74 0.82 -11.70
C GLU A 239 -0.60 1.61 -11.08
N ASP A 240 -0.91 2.55 -10.16
CA ASP A 240 0.10 3.33 -9.40
C ASP A 240 1.04 2.44 -8.54
N PHE A 241 0.65 1.17 -8.32
CA PHE A 241 1.48 0.19 -7.59
C PHE A 241 2.30 -0.72 -8.51
N LEU A 242 2.09 -0.63 -9.80
CA LEU A 242 2.89 -1.39 -10.76
C LEU A 242 4.25 -0.69 -10.98
N PRO A 243 5.31 -1.46 -11.28
CA PRO A 243 6.59 -0.85 -11.62
C PRO A 243 6.44 -0.01 -12.88
N PRO A 244 7.16 1.13 -12.99
CA PRO A 244 7.14 1.94 -14.18
C PRO A 244 7.64 1.14 -15.38
N GLU A 245 7.10 1.40 -16.57
CA GLU A 245 7.53 0.73 -17.81
C GLU A 245 8.99 0.94 -18.13
N GLU A 246 9.48 2.16 -17.91
CA GLU A 246 10.87 2.52 -18.05
C GLU A 246 11.51 2.70 -16.68
N GLU A 247 12.59 1.99 -16.45
CA GLU A 247 13.36 2.17 -15.23
C GLU A 247 13.86 3.60 -15.10
N PRO A 248 13.71 4.24 -13.92
CA PRO A 248 14.29 5.56 -13.68
C PRO A 248 15.79 5.57 -13.99
N GLY A 249 16.25 6.58 -14.75
CA GLY A 249 17.62 6.63 -15.28
C GLY A 249 18.74 6.53 -14.22
N TYR A 250 18.45 6.78 -12.95
CA TYR A 250 19.42 6.59 -11.86
C TYR A 250 19.63 5.11 -11.48
N ILE A 251 18.69 4.22 -11.78
CA ILE A 251 18.78 2.78 -11.50
C ILE A 251 19.79 2.10 -12.42
N GLN A 252 19.98 2.62 -13.63
CA GLN A 252 20.97 2.12 -14.59
C GLN A 252 22.42 2.11 -14.04
N TYR A 253 22.69 2.91 -13.02
CA TYR A 253 24.00 2.97 -12.35
C TYR A 253 24.10 2.04 -11.13
N ALA A 254 23.05 1.29 -10.80
CA ALA A 254 23.08 0.31 -9.72
C ALA A 254 23.96 -0.87 -10.13
N PRO A 255 24.87 -1.37 -9.27
CA PRO A 255 25.64 -2.59 -9.56
C PRO A 255 24.69 -3.79 -9.68
N GLU A 256 25.00 -4.74 -10.57
CA GLU A 256 24.14 -5.89 -10.89
C GLU A 256 23.48 -6.60 -9.70
N PRO A 257 24.10 -6.79 -8.53
CA PRO A 257 23.40 -7.43 -7.41
C PRO A 257 22.25 -6.58 -6.80
N LEU A 258 22.22 -5.29 -7.12
CA LEU A 258 21.22 -4.31 -6.62
C LEU A 258 20.32 -3.78 -7.73
N ALA A 259 20.55 -4.16 -8.99
CA ALA A 259 19.68 -3.81 -10.09
C ALA A 259 18.36 -4.59 -9.97
N PRO A 260 17.18 -3.93 -10.05
CA PRO A 260 15.91 -4.64 -10.08
C PRO A 260 15.82 -5.56 -11.29
N GLY A 261 15.03 -6.63 -11.19
CA GLY A 261 14.75 -7.53 -12.30
C GLY A 261 13.91 -6.86 -13.39
N GLU A 262 13.91 -7.43 -14.60
CA GLU A 262 12.99 -7.01 -15.66
C GLU A 262 11.56 -7.43 -15.30
N TYR A 263 10.66 -6.46 -15.15
CA TYR A 263 9.24 -6.69 -14.90
C TYR A 263 8.46 -6.66 -16.22
N THR A 264 7.64 -7.68 -16.43
CA THR A 264 6.89 -7.81 -17.67
C THR A 264 5.42 -7.40 -17.55
N VAL A 265 4.90 -7.23 -16.33
CA VAL A 265 3.49 -6.91 -16.09
C VAL A 265 3.12 -5.56 -16.71
N SER A 266 3.81 -4.48 -16.39
CA SER A 266 3.49 -3.13 -16.89
C SER A 266 3.60 -3.06 -18.42
N SER A 267 4.70 -3.58 -19.00
CA SER A 267 4.87 -3.62 -20.45
C SER A 267 3.88 -4.54 -21.15
N THR A 268 3.37 -5.56 -20.48
CA THR A 268 2.37 -6.46 -21.05
C THR A 268 0.98 -5.82 -20.98
N LEU A 269 0.66 -5.14 -19.87
CA LEU A 269 -0.56 -4.34 -19.75
C LEU A 269 -0.64 -3.27 -20.84
N ASN A 270 0.41 -2.49 -21.04
CA ASN A 270 0.43 -1.47 -22.10
C ASN A 270 0.30 -2.06 -23.52
N ILE A 271 0.88 -3.24 -23.78
CA ILE A 271 0.63 -3.94 -25.06
C ILE A 271 -0.84 -4.31 -25.19
N PHE A 272 -1.47 -4.78 -24.10
CA PHE A 272 -2.89 -5.07 -24.11
C PHE A 272 -3.73 -3.81 -24.33
N GLU A 273 -3.44 -2.72 -23.65
CA GLU A 273 -4.15 -1.43 -23.79
C GLU A 273 -3.97 -0.78 -25.15
N THR A 274 -2.77 -0.87 -25.74
CA THR A 274 -2.47 -0.17 -27.00
C THR A 274 -2.73 -0.98 -28.26
N GLN A 275 -2.68 -2.32 -28.20
CA GLN A 275 -2.76 -3.19 -29.36
C GLN A 275 -4.01 -4.06 -29.43
N PHE A 276 -4.74 -4.19 -28.35
CA PHE A 276 -5.97 -4.98 -28.30
C PHE A 276 -7.12 -4.12 -27.77
N GLU A 277 -8.07 -3.79 -28.63
CA GLU A 277 -9.31 -3.05 -28.26
C GLU A 277 -10.17 -3.75 -27.19
N THR A 278 -9.81 -4.97 -26.82
CA THR A 278 -10.56 -5.80 -25.83
C THR A 278 -9.88 -5.93 -24.49
N SER A 279 -8.81 -5.18 -24.19
CA SER A 279 -7.89 -5.68 -23.18
C SER A 279 -8.16 -5.27 -21.76
N GLN A 280 -8.74 -4.23 -21.44
CA GLN A 280 -9.18 -3.86 -20.09
C GLN A 280 -10.14 -2.71 -20.15
N ASP A 281 -11.28 -2.94 -20.80
CA ASP A 281 -12.45 -2.18 -20.41
C ASP A 281 -12.56 -2.39 -18.90
N ASP A 282 -12.37 -1.33 -18.11
CA ASP A 282 -12.75 -1.35 -16.73
C ASP A 282 -14.13 -1.97 -16.69
N SER A 283 -14.30 -3.02 -15.90
CA SER A 283 -15.57 -3.73 -15.90
C SER A 283 -16.26 -3.54 -14.56
N VAL A 284 -17.54 -3.31 -14.61
CA VAL A 284 -18.42 -3.29 -13.46
C VAL A 284 -19.22 -4.59 -13.42
N THR A 285 -19.12 -5.30 -12.31
CA THR A 285 -19.93 -6.50 -12.09
C THR A 285 -21.13 -6.17 -11.21
N ILE A 286 -22.32 -6.38 -11.73
CA ILE A 286 -23.57 -6.28 -10.98
C ILE A 286 -23.97 -7.67 -10.55
N TYR A 287 -24.07 -7.88 -9.24
CA TYR A 287 -24.50 -9.11 -8.64
C TYR A 287 -25.98 -9.05 -8.28
N ILE A 288 -26.76 -9.99 -8.78
CA ILE A 288 -28.22 -10.00 -8.64
C ILE A 288 -28.63 -11.25 -7.87
N GLN A 289 -29.29 -11.06 -6.73
CA GLN A 289 -29.86 -12.13 -5.93
C GLN A 289 -31.37 -12.27 -6.17
N GLY A 290 -31.78 -13.45 -6.57
CA GLY A 290 -33.18 -13.78 -6.78
C GLY A 290 -33.32 -15.19 -7.36
N PRO A 291 -34.53 -15.77 -7.32
CA PRO A 291 -34.78 -17.07 -7.94
C PRO A 291 -34.72 -16.93 -9.47
N MET A 292 -33.58 -17.31 -10.06
CA MET A 292 -33.32 -17.17 -11.50
C MET A 292 -34.11 -18.13 -12.37
N GLU A 293 -34.81 -19.12 -11.79
CA GLU A 293 -35.71 -20.01 -12.51
C GLU A 293 -37.14 -19.48 -12.70
N ARG A 294 -37.43 -18.28 -12.16
CA ARG A 294 -38.73 -17.65 -12.36
C ARG A 294 -38.88 -17.17 -13.78
N ASP A 295 -40.10 -17.31 -14.30
CA ASP A 295 -40.50 -16.74 -15.59
C ASP A 295 -40.09 -15.25 -15.62
N TYR A 296 -39.63 -14.79 -16.77
CA TYR A 296 -39.12 -13.42 -16.99
C TYR A 296 -37.89 -13.02 -16.16
N ALA A 297 -37.20 -13.92 -15.45
CA ALA A 297 -36.00 -13.57 -14.69
C ALA A 297 -34.87 -13.07 -15.61
N LEU A 298 -34.70 -13.66 -16.79
CA LEU A 298 -33.70 -13.23 -17.79
C LEU A 298 -34.07 -11.91 -18.45
N GLU A 299 -35.36 -11.65 -18.66
CA GLU A 299 -35.86 -10.36 -19.14
C GLU A 299 -35.46 -9.21 -18.21
N ALA A 300 -35.51 -9.44 -16.90
CA ALA A 300 -35.10 -8.46 -15.93
C ALA A 300 -33.61 -8.12 -16.02
N LEU A 301 -32.76 -9.01 -16.56
CA LEU A 301 -31.34 -8.77 -16.78
C LEU A 301 -31.07 -7.93 -18.04
N VAL A 302 -31.94 -8.01 -19.03
CA VAL A 302 -31.76 -7.35 -20.33
C VAL A 302 -32.43 -5.98 -20.36
N ARG A 303 -33.55 -5.83 -19.67
CA ARG A 303 -34.33 -4.58 -19.67
C ARG A 303 -33.52 -3.30 -19.35
N PRO A 304 -32.64 -3.27 -18.34
CA PRO A 304 -31.85 -2.08 -18.06
C PRO A 304 -30.89 -1.69 -19.20
N ASN A 305 -30.49 -2.65 -20.03
CA ASN A 305 -29.58 -2.42 -21.15
C ASN A 305 -30.14 -1.50 -22.22
N ALA A 306 -31.44 -1.20 -22.19
CA ALA A 306 -32.07 -0.28 -23.12
C ALA A 306 -31.67 1.20 -22.88
N ASN A 307 -31.22 1.53 -21.70
CA ASN A 307 -30.83 2.90 -21.34
C ASN A 307 -29.57 2.90 -20.45
N PRO A 308 -28.41 2.48 -20.98
CA PRO A 308 -27.19 2.39 -20.20
C PRO A 308 -26.65 3.78 -19.84
N PRO A 309 -25.93 3.93 -18.72
CA PRO A 309 -25.20 5.15 -18.37
C PRO A 309 -24.17 5.54 -19.44
N ALA A 310 -23.86 6.84 -19.50
CA ALA A 310 -22.89 7.36 -20.47
C ALA A 310 -21.46 6.84 -20.25
N THR A 311 -21.15 6.39 -19.05
CA THR A 311 -19.85 5.80 -18.67
C THR A 311 -19.70 4.33 -19.10
N PHE A 312 -20.76 3.71 -19.66
CA PHE A 312 -20.71 2.32 -20.12
C PHE A 312 -20.36 2.25 -21.60
N THR A 313 -19.54 1.27 -21.96
CA THR A 313 -19.09 1.08 -23.34
C THR A 313 -20.21 0.46 -24.18
N LEU A 314 -20.46 1.07 -25.36
CA LEU A 314 -21.40 0.55 -26.33
C LEU A 314 -20.68 -0.30 -27.38
N GLY A 315 -21.34 -1.38 -27.82
CA GLY A 315 -20.89 -2.20 -28.94
C GLY A 315 -21.28 -1.61 -30.30
N ASP A 316 -20.99 -2.36 -31.36
CA ASP A 316 -21.16 -1.90 -32.77
C ASP A 316 -22.60 -1.56 -33.15
N GLU A 317 -23.60 -2.15 -32.48
CA GLU A 317 -25.05 -1.91 -32.73
C GLU A 317 -25.64 -0.91 -31.72
N ASN A 318 -24.80 -0.13 -31.02
CA ASN A 318 -25.22 0.79 -29.97
C ASN A 318 -25.90 0.11 -28.75
N GLU A 319 -25.68 -1.18 -28.59
CA GLU A 319 -26.07 -1.93 -27.41
C GLU A 319 -24.95 -1.88 -26.34
N VAL A 320 -25.31 -1.87 -25.06
CA VAL A 320 -24.31 -1.92 -23.98
C VAL A 320 -23.52 -3.24 -24.05
N ARG A 321 -22.20 -3.12 -23.97
CA ARG A 321 -21.33 -4.29 -23.94
C ARG A 321 -21.45 -4.98 -22.57
N ALA A 322 -22.20 -6.06 -22.53
CA ALA A 322 -22.46 -6.81 -21.31
C ALA A 322 -22.29 -8.33 -21.52
N GLU A 323 -21.65 -8.96 -20.54
CA GLU A 323 -21.54 -10.42 -20.46
C GLU A 323 -22.39 -10.97 -19.30
N SER A 324 -23.23 -11.95 -19.59
CA SER A 324 -24.16 -12.53 -18.63
C SER A 324 -24.52 -13.95 -19.01
N ILE A 325 -25.34 -14.60 -18.20
CA ILE A 325 -25.93 -15.89 -18.56
C ILE A 325 -26.74 -15.81 -19.87
N VAL A 326 -27.35 -14.65 -20.17
CA VAL A 326 -28.10 -14.43 -21.41
C VAL A 326 -27.19 -14.48 -22.64
N THR A 327 -25.99 -13.90 -22.52
CA THR A 327 -24.96 -13.95 -23.57
C THR A 327 -24.54 -15.38 -23.87
N VAL A 328 -24.33 -16.18 -22.81
CA VAL A 328 -23.97 -17.61 -22.95
C VAL A 328 -25.10 -18.42 -23.60
N ILE A 329 -26.34 -18.13 -23.23
CA ILE A 329 -27.52 -18.76 -23.84
C ILE A 329 -27.58 -18.47 -25.34
N ARG A 330 -27.42 -17.19 -25.74
CA ARG A 330 -27.46 -16.78 -27.16
C ARG A 330 -26.33 -17.44 -27.95
N GLU A 331 -25.11 -17.40 -27.47
CA GLU A 331 -23.98 -18.06 -28.14
C GLU A 331 -24.13 -19.58 -28.28
N GLN A 332 -24.70 -20.25 -27.27
CA GLN A 332 -24.96 -21.68 -27.37
C GLN A 332 -26.06 -21.96 -28.39
N ALA A 333 -27.08 -21.12 -28.46
CA ALA A 333 -28.16 -21.26 -29.46
C ALA A 333 -27.65 -21.08 -30.90
N GLU A 334 -26.65 -20.19 -31.11
CA GLU A 334 -26.01 -20.03 -32.43
C GLU A 334 -25.20 -21.28 -32.85
N ARG A 335 -24.65 -22.03 -31.89
CA ARG A 335 -23.79 -23.18 -32.14
C ARG A 335 -24.56 -24.51 -32.22
N ASP A 336 -25.72 -24.57 -31.57
CA ASP A 336 -26.51 -25.78 -31.41
C ASP A 336 -28.00 -25.54 -31.78
N SER A 337 -28.40 -26.09 -32.90
CA SER A 337 -29.76 -25.92 -33.41
C SER A 337 -30.84 -26.60 -32.52
N GLU A 338 -30.50 -27.65 -31.75
CA GLU A 338 -31.43 -28.28 -30.82
C GLU A 338 -31.66 -27.39 -29.60
N PHE A 339 -30.56 -26.78 -29.09
CA PHE A 339 -30.66 -25.82 -28.03
C PHE A 339 -31.38 -24.54 -28.50
N ALA A 340 -31.11 -24.05 -29.71
CA ALA A 340 -31.83 -22.93 -30.29
C ALA A 340 -33.35 -23.18 -30.37
N ALA A 341 -33.75 -24.39 -30.77
CA ALA A 341 -35.16 -24.76 -30.78
C ALA A 341 -35.78 -24.90 -29.36
N LEU A 342 -34.95 -25.17 -28.33
CA LEU A 342 -35.38 -25.12 -26.93
C LEU A 342 -35.60 -23.70 -26.47
N VAL A 343 -34.66 -22.79 -26.75
CA VAL A 343 -34.77 -21.35 -26.45
C VAL A 343 -36.02 -20.78 -27.10
N ALA A 344 -36.19 -20.93 -28.41
CA ALA A 344 -37.32 -20.40 -29.16
C ALA A 344 -38.71 -20.92 -28.70
N ARG A 345 -38.77 -22.10 -28.09
CA ARG A 345 -40.03 -22.61 -27.53
C ARG A 345 -40.38 -22.01 -26.18
N ASN A 346 -39.41 -21.45 -25.48
CA ASN A 346 -39.55 -20.87 -24.16
C ASN A 346 -39.32 -19.32 -24.20
N ASP A 347 -39.26 -18.71 -25.37
CA ASP A 347 -39.25 -17.29 -25.65
C ASP A 347 -40.66 -16.92 -26.17
N LEU A 348 -41.50 -16.37 -25.27
CA LEU A 348 -42.92 -16.11 -25.56
C LEU A 348 -43.13 -14.78 -26.28
N ASN A 349 -42.13 -13.89 -26.21
CA ASN A 349 -42.20 -12.56 -26.78
C ASN A 349 -41.33 -12.35 -28.05
N ASP A 350 -40.62 -13.41 -28.48
CA ASP A 350 -39.80 -13.48 -29.69
C ASP A 350 -38.62 -12.48 -29.69
N ASN A 351 -38.02 -12.20 -28.52
CA ASN A 351 -36.87 -11.26 -28.41
C ASN A 351 -35.50 -11.97 -28.30
N GLY A 352 -35.48 -13.30 -28.40
CA GLY A 352 -34.28 -14.12 -28.30
C GLY A 352 -33.79 -14.37 -26.87
N VAL A 353 -34.63 -14.07 -25.86
CA VAL A 353 -34.37 -14.31 -24.44
C VAL A 353 -35.49 -15.23 -23.89
N PRO A 354 -35.20 -16.44 -23.43
CA PRO A 354 -36.23 -17.30 -22.88
C PRO A 354 -36.81 -16.68 -21.61
N ASP A 355 -38.15 -16.67 -21.54
CA ASP A 355 -38.93 -16.06 -20.47
C ASP A 355 -39.87 -17.06 -19.76
N ASP A 356 -39.87 -18.34 -20.18
CA ASP A 356 -40.63 -19.45 -19.59
C ASP A 356 -39.76 -20.70 -19.39
N ASN A 357 -40.12 -21.56 -18.44
CA ASN A 357 -39.41 -22.82 -18.14
C ASN A 357 -37.87 -22.72 -18.03
N LEU A 358 -37.35 -21.65 -17.43
CA LEU A 358 -35.92 -21.34 -17.38
C LEU A 358 -35.08 -22.46 -16.76
N GLY A 359 -35.61 -23.21 -15.78
CA GLY A 359 -34.91 -24.37 -15.20
C GLY A 359 -34.51 -25.40 -16.26
N ARG A 360 -35.37 -25.66 -17.25
CA ARG A 360 -35.08 -26.60 -18.35
C ARG A 360 -34.04 -26.04 -19.32
N VAL A 361 -34.07 -24.75 -19.56
CA VAL A 361 -33.05 -24.07 -20.39
C VAL A 361 -31.69 -24.15 -19.71
N TYR A 362 -31.61 -23.88 -18.41
CA TYR A 362 -30.38 -24.00 -17.64
C TYR A 362 -29.87 -25.47 -17.57
N ASP A 363 -30.73 -26.45 -17.38
CA ASP A 363 -30.31 -27.86 -17.38
C ASP A 363 -29.65 -28.22 -18.73
N ALA A 364 -30.24 -27.81 -19.84
CA ALA A 364 -29.69 -28.05 -21.17
C ALA A 364 -28.38 -27.28 -21.41
N LEU A 365 -28.30 -26.02 -20.95
CA LEU A 365 -27.10 -25.18 -21.07
C LEU A 365 -25.95 -25.77 -20.27
N LEU A 366 -26.15 -26.13 -19.02
CA LEU A 366 -25.13 -26.71 -18.14
C LEU A 366 -24.65 -28.10 -18.64
N ALA A 367 -25.49 -28.83 -19.33
CA ALA A 367 -25.11 -30.10 -19.97
C ALA A 367 -24.41 -29.94 -21.32
N SER A 368 -24.38 -28.73 -21.88
CA SER A 368 -23.73 -28.39 -23.16
C SER A 368 -22.24 -28.10 -23.05
N SER A 369 -21.60 -27.85 -24.21
CA SER A 369 -20.19 -27.40 -24.23
C SER A 369 -19.94 -26.02 -23.61
N SER A 370 -20.99 -25.25 -23.33
CA SER A 370 -20.94 -23.95 -22.69
C SER A 370 -21.24 -24.02 -21.18
N GLY A 371 -21.35 -25.22 -20.59
CA GLY A 371 -21.66 -25.43 -19.18
C GLY A 371 -20.66 -24.72 -18.24
N ASP A 372 -19.37 -24.99 -18.40
CA ASP A 372 -18.31 -24.35 -17.59
C ASP A 372 -18.35 -22.82 -17.64
N ARG A 373 -18.76 -22.25 -18.77
CA ARG A 373 -18.92 -20.82 -18.93
C ARG A 373 -20.20 -20.31 -18.27
N ALA A 374 -21.28 -21.07 -18.33
CA ALA A 374 -22.54 -20.73 -17.66
C ALA A 374 -22.39 -20.68 -16.14
N GLU A 375 -21.59 -21.57 -15.54
CA GLU A 375 -21.25 -21.56 -14.11
C GLU A 375 -20.52 -20.30 -13.66
N GLN A 376 -19.90 -19.54 -14.57
CA GLN A 376 -19.29 -18.27 -14.24
C GLN A 376 -20.31 -17.16 -13.97
N TYR A 377 -21.53 -17.29 -14.49
CA TYR A 377 -22.58 -16.27 -14.39
C TYR A 377 -23.78 -16.68 -13.56
N LEU A 378 -24.01 -17.97 -13.35
CA LEU A 378 -25.13 -18.52 -12.59
C LEU A 378 -24.62 -19.39 -11.46
N THR A 379 -25.13 -19.20 -10.24
CA THR A 379 -24.79 -20.06 -9.10
C THR A 379 -25.45 -21.44 -9.21
N ASP A 380 -24.83 -22.49 -8.59
CA ASP A 380 -25.33 -23.88 -8.59
C ASP A 380 -26.77 -24.00 -8.08
N ASP A 381 -27.13 -23.19 -7.09
CA ASP A 381 -28.48 -23.13 -6.51
C ASP A 381 -29.47 -22.30 -7.33
N ARG A 382 -29.02 -21.68 -8.43
CA ARG A 382 -29.79 -20.81 -9.34
C ARG A 382 -30.51 -19.66 -8.63
N ARG A 383 -29.93 -19.17 -7.55
CA ARG A 383 -30.48 -18.08 -6.74
C ARG A 383 -29.71 -16.77 -6.91
N SER A 384 -28.68 -16.77 -7.73
CA SER A 384 -27.91 -15.57 -7.99
C SER A 384 -27.29 -15.63 -9.38
N THR A 385 -27.16 -14.47 -9.98
CA THR A 385 -26.46 -14.28 -11.25
C THR A 385 -25.61 -13.03 -11.19
N ARG A 386 -24.66 -12.91 -12.10
CA ARG A 386 -23.89 -11.68 -12.32
C ARG A 386 -23.96 -11.24 -13.77
N VAL A 387 -23.93 -9.93 -13.96
CA VAL A 387 -23.76 -9.31 -15.25
C VAL A 387 -22.49 -8.46 -15.18
N VAL A 388 -21.62 -8.60 -16.16
CA VAL A 388 -20.36 -7.87 -16.27
C VAL A 388 -20.51 -6.87 -17.40
N TYR A 389 -20.39 -5.58 -17.08
CA TYR A 389 -20.47 -4.47 -18.03
C TYR A 389 -19.10 -3.90 -18.28
N SER A 390 -18.77 -3.61 -19.53
CA SER A 390 -17.61 -2.82 -19.90
C SER A 390 -17.89 -1.34 -19.70
N VAL A 391 -16.95 -0.61 -19.07
CA VAL A 391 -17.06 0.83 -18.84
C VAL A 391 -15.92 1.58 -19.55
N ASP A 392 -16.11 2.86 -19.79
CA ASP A 392 -15.10 3.72 -20.42
C ASP A 392 -13.93 3.94 -19.45
N SER A 393 -12.77 3.41 -19.78
CA SER A 393 -11.54 3.56 -19.00
C SER A 393 -11.06 5.02 -18.87
N SER A 394 -11.51 5.91 -19.76
CA SER A 394 -11.19 7.34 -19.70
C SER A 394 -12.11 8.14 -18.78
N ALA A 395 -13.23 7.55 -18.34
CA ALA A 395 -14.18 8.21 -17.44
C ALA A 395 -13.64 8.27 -16.00
N PRO A 396 -13.92 9.36 -15.25
CA PRO A 396 -13.52 9.45 -13.84
C PRO A 396 -14.12 8.30 -13.01
N GLN A 397 -13.31 7.57 -12.26
CA GLN A 397 -13.75 6.40 -11.46
C GLN A 397 -14.91 6.72 -10.50
N ALA A 398 -14.95 7.95 -9.96
CA ALA A 398 -16.05 8.40 -9.10
C ALA A 398 -17.39 8.49 -9.86
N GLU A 399 -17.36 8.89 -11.12
CA GLU A 399 -18.52 8.98 -12.00
C GLU A 399 -18.99 7.58 -12.40
N VAL A 400 -18.06 6.70 -12.83
CA VAL A 400 -18.36 5.29 -13.11
C VAL A 400 -18.98 4.60 -11.89
N ALA A 401 -18.45 4.85 -10.70
CA ALA A 401 -18.99 4.26 -9.47
C ALA A 401 -20.39 4.81 -9.10
N ALA A 402 -20.67 6.06 -9.39
CA ALA A 402 -21.99 6.67 -9.17
C ALA A 402 -23.02 6.10 -10.15
N ASP A 403 -22.71 6.13 -11.43
CA ASP A 403 -23.53 5.61 -12.52
C ASP A 403 -23.82 4.12 -12.34
N SER A 404 -22.81 3.34 -11.96
CA SER A 404 -22.97 1.89 -11.73
C SER A 404 -23.90 1.58 -10.57
N ARG A 405 -23.89 2.40 -9.49
CA ARG A 405 -24.82 2.22 -8.36
C ARG A 405 -26.26 2.56 -8.76
N GLU A 406 -26.44 3.66 -9.48
CA GLU A 406 -27.76 4.06 -9.99
C GLU A 406 -28.32 3.01 -10.94
N PHE A 407 -27.49 2.54 -11.87
CA PHE A 407 -27.85 1.50 -12.82
C PHE A 407 -28.14 0.14 -12.14
N ALA A 408 -27.42 -0.22 -11.09
CA ALA A 408 -27.71 -1.43 -10.33
C ALA A 408 -29.09 -1.41 -9.65
N ASP A 409 -29.62 -0.23 -9.32
CA ASP A 409 -30.96 -0.10 -8.75
C ASP A 409 -32.07 -0.42 -9.77
N GLU A 410 -31.81 -0.32 -11.07
CA GLU A 410 -32.78 -0.69 -12.11
C GLU A 410 -33.07 -2.19 -12.18
N PHE A 411 -32.17 -3.03 -11.64
CA PHE A 411 -32.36 -4.49 -11.52
C PHE A 411 -33.26 -4.87 -10.35
N ARG A 412 -33.60 -3.93 -9.46
CA ARG A 412 -34.53 -4.20 -8.38
C ARG A 412 -35.94 -4.36 -8.91
N TYR A 413 -36.46 -5.57 -8.81
CA TYR A 413 -37.84 -5.87 -9.11
C TYR A 413 -38.71 -5.33 -7.97
N GLU A 414 -39.38 -4.20 -8.18
CA GLU A 414 -40.51 -3.84 -7.32
C GLU A 414 -41.62 -4.86 -7.58
N ALA A 415 -41.79 -5.79 -6.66
CA ALA A 415 -42.99 -6.60 -6.59
C ALA A 415 -44.14 -5.65 -6.31
N THR A 416 -44.76 -5.11 -7.33
CA THR A 416 -46.03 -4.40 -7.21
C THR A 416 -47.04 -5.41 -6.65
N SER A 417 -47.35 -5.29 -5.37
CA SER A 417 -48.48 -5.96 -4.75
C SER A 417 -49.76 -5.44 -5.43
N THR A 418 -50.34 -6.23 -6.31
CA THR A 418 -51.76 -6.11 -6.67
C THR A 418 -52.62 -6.81 -5.63
#